data_00acd8dbdb6a0050a4f104a7b19fbda0
#
_entry.id   00acd8dbdb6a0050a4f104a7b19fbda0
#
_cell.length_a   1.000
_cell.length_b   1.000
_cell.length_c   1.000
_cell.angle_alpha   90.00
_cell.angle_beta   90.00
_cell.angle_gamma   90.00
#
_symmetry.space_group_name_H-M   'P 1'
#
loop_
_entity.id
_entity.type
_entity.pdbx_description
1 polymer ?
#
loop_
_entity_poly.entity_id
_entity_poly.type
_entity_poly.pdbx_seq_one_letter_code
_entity_poly.pdbx_strand_id
1 'polypeptide(L)'
;VELIDELLKDAQDRMGKSVEASRNELATVRTGRASPHLLDRITVDYYGSPTPLKQLANVAATDARLLTVTPFDKSTIEAIEKAIRESDVGLTPSNDGNLIRLQIPELTEERRREMVKVVHGVAEEGRIAVRNIRRDTMHDLRELKKEGEAGEDDERRAEASLQKHTDEAVAEIDALLKGKEEEILEV
;
A
#
# COMPACT_ATOMS: atom_id res chain seq x y z
N VAL A 1 19.66 25.51 12.30
CA VAL A 1 18.63 26.54 12.06
C VAL A 1 17.27 25.88 12.14
N GLU A 2 16.40 26.41 12.98
CA GLU A 2 15.09 25.82 13.30
C GLU A 2 14.18 25.65 12.07
N LEU A 3 14.14 26.66 11.18
CA LEU A 3 13.34 26.59 9.95
C LEU A 3 13.81 25.49 9.00
N ILE A 4 15.12 25.26 8.91
CA ILE A 4 15.69 24.18 8.11
C ILE A 4 15.27 22.83 8.68
N ASP A 5 15.36 22.67 10.00
CA ASP A 5 14.99 21.42 10.68
C ASP A 5 13.49 21.10 10.48
N GLU A 6 12.63 22.12 10.51
CA GLU A 6 11.20 21.98 10.22
C GLU A 6 10.95 21.54 8.79
N LEU A 7 11.64 22.16 7.81
CA LEU A 7 11.51 21.77 6.40
C LEU A 7 11.96 20.33 6.14
N LEU A 8 13.08 19.93 6.75
CA LEU A 8 13.60 18.56 6.61
C LEU A 8 12.67 17.53 7.24
N LYS A 9 12.13 17.85 8.42
CA LYS A 9 11.17 16.98 9.10
C LYS A 9 9.89 16.83 8.30
N ASP A 10 9.36 17.92 7.77
CA ASP A 10 8.17 17.90 6.92
C ASP A 10 8.42 17.04 5.67
N ALA A 11 9.56 17.23 5.02
CA ALA A 11 9.93 16.42 3.85
C ALA A 11 10.01 14.94 4.18
N GLN A 12 10.66 14.59 5.29
CA GLN A 12 10.78 13.21 5.74
C GLN A 12 9.41 12.59 6.02
N ASP A 13 8.53 13.31 6.71
CA ASP A 13 7.18 12.85 7.01
C ASP A 13 6.35 12.64 5.74
N ARG A 14 6.43 13.56 4.79
CA ARG A 14 5.73 13.46 3.50
C ARG A 14 6.27 12.31 2.65
N MET A 15 7.58 12.10 2.63
CA MET A 15 8.20 10.96 1.94
C MET A 15 7.75 9.64 2.56
N GLY A 16 7.69 9.58 3.89
CA GLY A 16 7.19 8.41 4.61
C GLY A 16 5.74 8.08 4.27
N LYS A 17 4.89 9.09 4.12
CA LYS A 17 3.50 8.92 3.67
C LYS A 17 3.43 8.40 2.23
N SER A 18 4.31 8.85 1.35
CA SER A 18 4.39 8.35 -0.02
C SER A 18 4.81 6.88 -0.07
N VAL A 19 5.77 6.48 0.75
CA VAL A 19 6.18 5.08 0.90
C VAL A 19 5.01 4.24 1.40
N GLU A 20 4.31 4.71 2.42
CA GLU A 20 3.17 3.99 3.00
C GLU A 20 2.01 3.87 2.00
N ALA A 21 1.75 4.90 1.20
CA ALA A 21 0.75 4.85 0.13
C ALA A 21 1.12 3.78 -0.92
N SER A 22 2.39 3.70 -1.30
CA SER A 22 2.89 2.67 -2.21
C SER A 22 2.75 1.27 -1.60
N ARG A 23 3.08 1.11 -0.33
CA ARG A 23 2.91 -0.14 0.41
C ARG A 23 1.47 -0.62 0.38
N ASN A 24 0.54 0.26 0.70
CA ASN A 24 -0.88 -0.06 0.75
C ASN A 24 -1.44 -0.40 -0.63
N GLU A 25 -1.03 0.32 -1.65
CA GLU A 25 -1.47 0.05 -3.02
C GLU A 25 -0.92 -1.28 -3.55
N LEU A 26 0.36 -1.57 -3.30
CA LEU A 26 0.96 -2.86 -3.65
C LEU A 26 0.29 -4.03 -2.92
N ALA A 27 -0.13 -3.83 -1.68
CA ALA A 27 -0.81 -4.86 -0.89
C ALA A 27 -2.14 -5.31 -1.51
N THR A 28 -2.81 -4.43 -2.28
CA THR A 28 -4.08 -4.76 -2.95
C THR A 28 -3.89 -5.47 -4.30
N VAL A 29 -2.69 -5.53 -4.83
CA VAL A 29 -2.41 -6.17 -6.12
C VAL A 29 -2.45 -7.70 -5.97
N ARG A 30 -3.19 -8.36 -6.86
CA ARG A 30 -3.28 -9.81 -6.88
C ARG A 30 -2.00 -10.44 -7.40
N THR A 31 -1.44 -11.35 -6.61
CA THR A 31 -0.19 -12.04 -6.95
C THR A 31 -0.37 -13.54 -7.16
N GLY A 32 -1.62 -14.03 -7.13
CA GLY A 32 -1.92 -15.45 -7.13
C GLY A 32 -1.79 -16.09 -5.76
N ARG A 33 -1.43 -15.31 -4.74
CA ARG A 33 -1.37 -15.76 -3.35
C ARG A 33 -2.52 -15.19 -2.54
N ALA A 34 -3.00 -15.97 -1.58
CA ALA A 34 -4.01 -15.52 -0.64
C ALA A 34 -3.43 -14.44 0.28
N SER A 35 -4.09 -13.30 0.35
CA SER A 35 -3.74 -12.21 1.26
C SER A 35 -5.02 -11.60 1.82
N PRO A 36 -5.10 -11.38 3.15
CA PRO A 36 -6.25 -10.69 3.74
C PRO A 36 -6.52 -9.31 3.13
N HIS A 37 -5.49 -8.66 2.62
CA HIS A 37 -5.59 -7.33 1.99
C HIS A 37 -6.45 -7.31 0.72
N LEU A 38 -6.67 -8.46 0.09
CA LEU A 38 -7.55 -8.54 -1.08
C LEU A 38 -8.99 -8.13 -0.76
N LEU A 39 -9.39 -8.22 0.49
CA LEU A 39 -10.73 -7.90 0.97
C LEU A 39 -10.84 -6.54 1.66
N ASP A 40 -9.78 -5.72 1.66
CA ASP A 40 -9.71 -4.46 2.42
C ASP A 40 -10.78 -3.44 2.03
N ARG A 41 -11.21 -3.45 0.78
CA ARG A 41 -12.18 -2.46 0.25
C ARG A 41 -13.62 -2.94 0.29
N ILE A 42 -13.87 -4.14 0.79
CA ILE A 42 -15.23 -4.68 0.82
C ILE A 42 -15.99 -4.11 2.02
N THR A 43 -17.16 -3.56 1.74
CA THR A 43 -18.12 -3.15 2.77
C THR A 43 -19.32 -4.07 2.74
N VAL A 44 -19.83 -4.38 3.92
CA VAL A 44 -20.98 -5.26 4.12
C VAL A 44 -22.16 -4.45 4.64
N ASP A 45 -23.35 -4.72 4.15
CA ASP A 45 -24.57 -4.15 4.70
C ASP A 45 -24.88 -4.84 6.05
N TYR A 46 -24.53 -4.16 7.13
CA TYR A 46 -24.76 -4.62 8.48
C TYR A 46 -25.92 -3.83 9.10
N TYR A 47 -27.10 -4.46 9.12
CA TYR A 47 -28.33 -3.83 9.60
C TYR A 47 -28.62 -2.46 8.98
N GLY A 48 -28.43 -2.35 7.67
CA GLY A 48 -28.65 -1.12 6.92
C GLY A 48 -27.51 -0.12 6.93
N SER A 49 -26.39 -0.43 7.60
CA SER A 49 -25.22 0.43 7.67
C SER A 49 -24.02 -0.21 6.92
N PRO A 50 -23.41 0.51 5.95
CA PRO A 50 -22.19 0.02 5.31
C PRO A 50 -21.07 -0.10 6.34
N THR A 51 -20.56 -1.30 6.52
CA THR A 51 -19.53 -1.61 7.53
C THR A 51 -18.36 -2.34 6.86
N PRO A 52 -17.10 -1.94 7.10
CA PRO A 52 -15.96 -2.66 6.56
C PRO A 52 -15.95 -4.13 6.99
N LEU A 53 -15.67 -5.01 6.05
CA LEU A 53 -15.65 -6.46 6.31
C LEU A 53 -14.76 -6.83 7.49
N LYS A 54 -13.62 -6.19 7.63
CA LYS A 54 -12.68 -6.44 8.72
C LYS A 54 -13.24 -6.20 10.12
N GLN A 55 -14.24 -5.35 10.25
CA GLN A 55 -14.91 -5.09 11.53
C GLN A 55 -15.90 -6.20 11.89
N LEU A 56 -16.33 -7.00 10.92
CA LEU A 56 -17.34 -8.04 11.11
C LEU A 56 -16.79 -9.46 11.15
N ALA A 57 -15.54 -9.65 10.71
CA ALA A 57 -14.96 -10.98 10.57
C ALA A 57 -13.45 -10.96 10.70
N ASN A 58 -12.90 -12.11 11.06
CA ASN A 58 -11.47 -12.36 10.98
C ASN A 58 -11.16 -12.92 9.60
N VAL A 59 -10.24 -12.28 8.90
CA VAL A 59 -9.79 -12.70 7.55
C VAL A 59 -8.36 -13.22 7.66
N ALA A 60 -8.14 -14.45 7.24
CA ALA A 60 -6.83 -15.10 7.33
C ALA A 60 -6.50 -15.88 6.07
N ALA A 61 -5.22 -15.84 5.68
CA ALA A 61 -4.69 -16.73 4.66
C ALA A 61 -4.28 -18.05 5.34
N THR A 62 -5.12 -19.07 5.21
CA THR A 62 -4.88 -20.38 5.84
C THR A 62 -4.04 -21.30 4.98
N ASP A 63 -3.86 -20.96 3.71
CA ASP A 63 -3.01 -21.65 2.75
C ASP A 63 -2.55 -20.63 1.70
N ALA A 64 -1.59 -21.01 0.87
CA ALA A 64 -1.03 -20.14 -0.17
C ALA A 64 -2.10 -19.56 -1.11
N ARG A 65 -3.21 -20.28 -1.31
CA ARG A 65 -4.30 -19.86 -2.20
C ARG A 65 -5.68 -19.95 -1.56
N LEU A 66 -5.75 -19.97 -0.26
CA LEU A 66 -7.02 -20.07 0.45
C LEU A 66 -7.14 -18.96 1.49
N LEU A 67 -8.17 -18.11 1.33
CA LEU A 67 -8.60 -17.19 2.35
C LEU A 67 -9.76 -17.77 3.12
N THR A 68 -9.76 -17.60 4.43
CA THR A 68 -10.90 -17.91 5.27
C THR A 68 -11.41 -16.64 5.93
N VAL A 69 -12.73 -16.47 5.91
CA VAL A 69 -13.42 -15.35 6.54
C VAL A 69 -14.31 -15.93 7.62
N THR A 70 -13.97 -15.68 8.87
CA THR A 70 -14.70 -16.18 10.02
C THR A 70 -15.48 -15.04 10.66
N PRO A 71 -16.81 -14.97 10.48
CA PRO A 71 -17.62 -13.92 11.09
C PRO A 71 -17.55 -13.99 12.61
N PHE A 72 -17.50 -12.82 13.25
CA PHE A 72 -17.62 -12.74 14.71
C PHE A 72 -19.03 -13.09 15.16
N ASP A 73 -20.02 -12.81 14.33
CA ASP A 73 -21.42 -13.17 14.51
C ASP A 73 -21.87 -14.01 13.32
N LYS A 74 -22.21 -15.27 13.54
CA LYS A 74 -22.63 -16.21 12.48
C LYS A 74 -23.86 -15.75 11.72
N SER A 75 -24.70 -14.92 12.32
CA SER A 75 -25.89 -14.38 11.63
C SER A 75 -25.53 -13.46 10.46
N THR A 76 -24.31 -12.96 10.39
CA THR A 76 -23.84 -12.07 9.32
C THR A 76 -23.23 -12.81 8.13
N ILE A 77 -23.12 -14.14 8.19
CA ILE A 77 -22.38 -14.91 7.17
C ILE A 77 -22.97 -14.73 5.76
N GLU A 78 -24.27 -14.71 5.63
CA GLU A 78 -24.94 -14.53 4.34
C GLU A 78 -24.71 -13.13 3.76
N ALA A 79 -24.77 -12.10 4.63
CA ALA A 79 -24.52 -10.72 4.23
C ALA A 79 -23.06 -10.53 3.77
N ILE A 80 -22.12 -11.15 4.47
CA ILE A 80 -20.70 -11.12 4.13
C ILE A 80 -20.45 -11.83 2.81
N GLU A 81 -21.00 -13.03 2.64
CA GLU A 81 -20.89 -13.81 1.41
C GLU A 81 -21.44 -13.03 0.20
N LYS A 82 -22.61 -12.42 0.36
CA LYS A 82 -23.22 -11.58 -0.67
C LYS A 82 -22.32 -10.39 -1.04
N ALA A 83 -21.78 -9.71 -0.05
CA ALA A 83 -20.89 -8.56 -0.28
C ALA A 83 -19.64 -8.96 -1.05
N ILE A 84 -19.05 -10.12 -0.75
CA ILE A 84 -17.89 -10.65 -1.48
C ILE A 84 -18.27 -10.98 -2.91
N ARG A 85 -19.41 -11.66 -3.11
CA ARG A 85 -19.87 -12.05 -4.44
C ARG A 85 -20.17 -10.86 -5.34
N GLU A 86 -20.75 -9.81 -4.78
CA GLU A 86 -21.12 -8.59 -5.52
C GLU A 86 -19.94 -7.63 -5.71
N SER A 87 -18.82 -7.85 -4.99
CA SER A 87 -17.64 -7.01 -5.12
C SER A 87 -16.90 -7.29 -6.43
N ASP A 88 -15.97 -6.41 -6.77
CA ASP A 88 -15.13 -6.52 -7.96
C ASP A 88 -13.89 -7.40 -7.75
N VAL A 89 -13.76 -8.07 -6.60
CA VAL A 89 -12.63 -8.97 -6.35
C VAL A 89 -12.63 -10.22 -7.23
N GLY A 90 -13.78 -10.60 -7.78
CA GLY A 90 -13.88 -11.71 -8.71
C GLY A 90 -13.63 -13.09 -8.10
N LEU A 91 -13.85 -13.24 -6.80
CA LEU A 91 -13.72 -14.49 -6.08
C LEU A 91 -15.10 -15.07 -5.77
N THR A 92 -15.22 -16.39 -5.86
CA THR A 92 -16.46 -17.07 -5.54
C THR A 92 -16.41 -17.61 -4.12
N PRO A 93 -17.24 -17.09 -3.19
CA PRO A 93 -17.26 -17.56 -1.81
C PRO A 93 -17.99 -18.90 -1.69
N SER A 94 -17.53 -19.73 -0.75
CA SER A 94 -18.18 -20.97 -0.33
C SER A 94 -18.23 -20.98 1.18
N ASN A 95 -19.41 -21.20 1.78
CA ASN A 95 -19.54 -21.27 3.23
C ASN A 95 -20.04 -22.64 3.70
N ASP A 96 -19.65 -23.00 4.92
CA ASP A 96 -20.07 -24.23 5.60
C ASP A 96 -20.99 -23.94 6.81
N GLY A 97 -21.51 -22.73 6.91
CA GLY A 97 -22.32 -22.25 8.02
C GLY A 97 -21.51 -21.64 9.18
N ASN A 98 -20.21 -21.88 9.24
CA ASN A 98 -19.31 -21.36 10.27
C ASN A 98 -18.32 -20.34 9.75
N LEU A 99 -17.80 -20.57 8.54
CA LEU A 99 -16.84 -19.68 7.89
C LEU A 99 -17.01 -19.69 6.37
N ILE A 100 -16.42 -18.71 5.74
CA ILE A 100 -16.43 -18.57 4.28
C ILE A 100 -15.02 -18.86 3.77
N ARG A 101 -14.93 -19.69 2.73
CA ARG A 101 -13.68 -20.02 2.04
C ARG A 101 -13.65 -19.34 0.69
N LEU A 102 -12.50 -18.76 0.36
CA LEU A 102 -12.24 -18.13 -0.93
C LEU A 102 -10.99 -18.75 -1.54
N GLN A 103 -11.19 -19.49 -2.64
CA GLN A 103 -10.08 -20.08 -3.39
C GLN A 103 -9.50 -19.02 -4.33
N ILE A 104 -8.21 -18.77 -4.23
CA ILE A 104 -7.51 -17.83 -5.11
C ILE A 104 -7.04 -18.60 -6.35
N PRO A 105 -7.51 -18.24 -7.56
CA PRO A 105 -7.07 -18.92 -8.77
C PRO A 105 -5.61 -18.64 -9.11
N GLU A 106 -4.94 -19.59 -9.75
CA GLU A 106 -3.58 -19.39 -10.26
C GLU A 106 -3.57 -18.32 -11.34
N LEU A 107 -2.50 -17.52 -11.35
CA LEU A 107 -2.27 -16.61 -12.44
C LEU A 107 -1.69 -17.34 -13.63
N THR A 108 -2.17 -17.02 -14.84
CA THR A 108 -1.53 -17.43 -16.08
C THR A 108 -0.20 -16.71 -16.24
N GLU A 109 0.71 -17.20 -17.06
CA GLU A 109 1.97 -16.53 -17.35
C GLU A 109 1.75 -15.13 -17.94
N GLU A 110 0.77 -15.01 -18.85
CA GLU A 110 0.39 -13.70 -19.41
C GLU A 110 -0.09 -12.75 -18.33
N ARG A 111 -0.94 -13.22 -17.41
CA ARG A 111 -1.44 -12.40 -16.32
C ARG A 111 -0.35 -12.00 -15.34
N ARG A 112 0.62 -12.86 -15.08
CA ARG A 112 1.81 -12.52 -14.26
C ARG A 112 2.59 -11.38 -14.86
N ARG A 113 2.83 -11.41 -16.16
CA ARG A 113 3.53 -10.33 -16.89
C ARG A 113 2.79 -9.00 -16.77
N GLU A 114 1.46 -9.03 -16.89
CA GLU A 114 0.63 -7.83 -16.69
C GLU A 114 0.75 -7.31 -15.26
N MET A 115 0.72 -8.18 -14.27
CA MET A 115 0.82 -7.79 -12.86
C MET A 115 2.20 -7.22 -12.54
N VAL A 116 3.26 -7.75 -13.11
CA VAL A 116 4.61 -7.16 -12.96
C VAL A 116 4.63 -5.72 -13.47
N LYS A 117 4.02 -5.44 -14.61
CA LYS A 117 3.90 -4.06 -15.12
C LYS A 117 3.12 -3.16 -14.18
N VAL A 118 2.03 -3.68 -13.60
CA VAL A 118 1.20 -2.92 -12.65
C VAL A 118 2.00 -2.54 -11.42
N VAL A 119 2.72 -3.48 -10.81
CA VAL A 119 3.51 -3.19 -9.61
C VAL A 119 4.68 -2.26 -9.88
N HIS A 120 5.32 -2.35 -11.05
CA HIS A 120 6.33 -1.38 -11.48
C HIS A 120 5.76 0.02 -11.61
N GLY A 121 4.55 0.15 -12.16
CA GLY A 121 3.85 1.43 -12.26
C GLY A 121 3.56 2.05 -10.90
N VAL A 122 3.09 1.25 -9.96
CA VAL A 122 2.83 1.70 -8.57
C VAL A 122 4.12 2.20 -7.92
N ALA A 123 5.21 1.45 -8.04
CA ALA A 123 6.50 1.85 -7.48
C ALA A 123 7.03 3.13 -8.12
N GLU A 124 6.90 3.28 -9.43
CA GLU A 124 7.35 4.49 -10.15
C GLU A 124 6.55 5.73 -9.72
N GLU A 125 5.24 5.61 -9.54
CA GLU A 125 4.42 6.71 -9.00
C GLU A 125 4.91 7.13 -7.61
N GLY A 126 5.26 6.17 -6.77
CA GLY A 126 5.81 6.43 -5.45
C GLY A 126 7.15 7.16 -5.50
N ARG A 127 8.05 6.73 -6.39
CA ARG A 127 9.35 7.38 -6.58
C ARG A 127 9.20 8.81 -7.10
N ILE A 128 8.29 9.03 -8.03
CA ILE A 128 7.97 10.37 -8.56
C ILE A 128 7.47 11.27 -7.43
N ALA A 129 6.57 10.78 -6.59
CA ALA A 129 6.06 11.53 -5.43
C ALA A 129 7.20 11.93 -4.48
N VAL A 130 8.11 11.00 -4.16
CA VAL A 130 9.27 11.26 -3.30
C VAL A 130 10.19 12.31 -3.93
N ARG A 131 10.50 12.19 -5.21
CA ARG A 131 11.35 13.16 -5.93
C ARG A 131 10.71 14.54 -6.02
N ASN A 132 9.40 14.62 -6.16
CA ASN A 132 8.69 15.89 -6.16
C ASN A 132 8.78 16.58 -4.80
N ILE A 133 8.64 15.83 -3.71
CA ILE A 133 8.83 16.35 -2.35
C ILE A 133 10.24 16.88 -2.19
N ARG A 134 11.25 16.14 -2.63
CA ARG A 134 12.65 16.58 -2.60
C ARG A 134 12.84 17.89 -3.36
N ARG A 135 12.32 17.98 -4.57
CA ARG A 135 12.42 19.19 -5.41
C ARG A 135 11.78 20.40 -4.75
N ASP A 136 10.59 20.23 -4.20
CA ASP A 136 9.87 21.31 -3.53
C ASP A 136 10.63 21.79 -2.30
N THR A 137 11.16 20.87 -1.51
CA THR A 137 11.94 21.18 -0.31
C THR A 137 13.26 21.86 -0.67
N MET A 138 13.93 21.44 -1.74
CA MET A 138 15.13 22.10 -2.26
C MET A 138 14.85 23.55 -2.63
N HIS A 139 13.72 23.80 -3.27
CA HIS A 139 13.29 25.15 -3.60
C HIS A 139 13.13 26.01 -2.34
N ASP A 140 12.46 25.47 -1.33
CA ASP A 140 12.25 26.17 -0.05
C ASP A 140 13.58 26.46 0.67
N LEU A 141 14.51 25.52 0.66
CA LEU A 141 15.86 25.71 1.23
C LEU A 141 16.63 26.84 0.53
N ARG A 142 16.53 26.91 -0.79
CA ARG A 142 17.17 27.98 -1.59
C ARG A 142 16.56 29.34 -1.28
N GLU A 143 15.24 29.38 -1.08
CA GLU A 143 14.56 30.62 -0.71
C GLU A 143 15.01 31.11 0.68
N LEU A 144 15.20 30.21 1.66
CA LEU A 144 15.73 30.59 2.97
C LEU A 144 17.13 31.20 2.87
N LYS A 145 17.99 30.62 2.04
CA LYS A 145 19.34 31.17 1.81
C LYS A 145 19.27 32.54 1.16
N LYS A 146 18.43 32.69 0.15
CA LYS A 146 18.23 33.97 -0.55
C LYS A 146 17.73 35.07 0.34
N GLU A 147 16.85 34.73 1.29
CA GLU A 147 16.31 35.66 2.28
C GLU A 147 17.29 35.96 3.44
N GLY A 148 18.43 35.33 3.48
CA GLY A 148 19.41 35.47 4.54
C GLY A 148 19.10 34.71 5.83
N GLU A 149 18.08 33.85 5.82
CA GLU A 149 17.68 33.03 6.96
C GLU A 149 18.59 31.82 7.20
N ALA A 150 19.38 31.46 6.19
CA ALA A 150 20.32 30.35 6.28
C ALA A 150 21.63 30.68 5.55
N GLY A 151 22.75 30.20 6.09
CA GLY A 151 24.05 30.30 5.47
C GLY A 151 24.28 29.22 4.40
N GLU A 152 25.35 29.39 3.63
CA GLU A 152 25.72 28.44 2.58
C GLU A 152 26.03 27.05 3.14
N ASP A 153 26.72 26.97 4.28
CA ASP A 153 27.04 25.71 4.92
C ASP A 153 25.81 25.00 5.47
N ASP A 154 24.85 25.79 6.00
CA ASP A 154 23.58 25.27 6.49
C ASP A 154 22.75 24.67 5.34
N GLU A 155 22.70 25.37 4.19
CA GLU A 155 22.02 24.87 2.98
C GLU A 155 22.67 23.57 2.51
N ARG A 156 23.98 23.51 2.43
CA ARG A 156 24.71 22.33 1.98
C ARG A 156 24.43 21.11 2.85
N ARG A 157 24.46 21.29 4.17
CA ARG A 157 24.12 20.22 5.13
C ARG A 157 22.69 19.77 5.01
N ALA A 158 21.77 20.72 4.83
CA ALA A 158 20.36 20.42 4.62
C ALA A 158 20.12 19.64 3.32
N GLU A 159 20.78 20.02 2.24
CA GLU A 159 20.71 19.28 0.95
C GLU A 159 21.21 17.85 1.11
N ALA A 160 22.30 17.65 1.85
CA ALA A 160 22.82 16.30 2.09
C ALA A 160 21.85 15.46 2.92
N SER A 161 21.24 16.02 3.95
CA SER A 161 20.22 15.34 4.77
C SER A 161 18.98 15.00 3.94
N LEU A 162 18.53 15.94 3.11
CA LEU A 162 17.39 15.74 2.23
C LEU A 162 17.64 14.62 1.22
N GLN A 163 18.85 14.59 0.63
CA GLN A 163 19.23 13.53 -0.29
C GLN A 163 19.24 12.17 0.40
N LYS A 164 19.72 12.10 1.63
CA LYS A 164 19.71 10.88 2.42
C LYS A 164 18.27 10.37 2.66
N HIS A 165 17.35 11.26 3.06
CA HIS A 165 15.95 10.90 3.25
C HIS A 165 15.31 10.44 1.94
N THR A 166 15.64 11.09 0.82
CA THR A 166 15.17 10.70 -0.50
C THR A 166 15.64 9.29 -0.86
N ASP A 167 16.93 9.03 -0.70
CA ASP A 167 17.53 7.72 -1.02
C ASP A 167 16.94 6.61 -0.16
N GLU A 168 16.72 6.86 1.13
CA GLU A 168 16.09 5.92 2.04
C GLU A 168 14.65 5.60 1.61
N ALA A 169 13.87 6.62 1.27
CA ALA A 169 12.48 6.44 0.82
C ALA A 169 12.42 5.65 -0.50
N VAL A 170 13.26 5.98 -1.46
CA VAL A 170 13.33 5.26 -2.75
C VAL A 170 13.75 3.82 -2.53
N ALA A 171 14.73 3.56 -1.66
CA ALA A 171 15.18 2.21 -1.33
C ALA A 171 14.07 1.37 -0.70
N GLU A 172 13.24 1.96 0.16
CA GLU A 172 12.08 1.27 0.74
C GLU A 172 11.04 0.90 -0.33
N ILE A 173 10.74 1.82 -1.26
CA ILE A 173 9.83 1.54 -2.37
C ILE A 173 10.38 0.42 -3.25
N ASP A 174 11.68 0.45 -3.56
CA ASP A 174 12.34 -0.58 -4.36
C ASP A 174 12.30 -1.95 -3.68
N ALA A 175 12.47 -1.99 -2.36
CA ALA A 175 12.35 -3.23 -1.58
C ALA A 175 10.92 -3.79 -1.61
N LEU A 176 9.90 -2.91 -1.49
CA LEU A 176 8.50 -3.29 -1.59
C LEU A 176 8.18 -3.86 -2.98
N LEU A 177 8.68 -3.22 -4.02
CA LEU A 177 8.52 -3.69 -5.39
C LEU A 177 9.13 -5.07 -5.58
N LYS A 178 10.36 -5.25 -5.13
CA LYS A 178 11.06 -6.53 -5.25
C LYS A 178 10.31 -7.66 -4.55
N GLY A 179 9.83 -7.41 -3.33
CA GLY A 179 9.04 -8.38 -2.58
C GLY A 179 7.76 -8.77 -3.32
N LYS A 180 7.08 -7.79 -3.91
CA LYS A 180 5.85 -8.04 -4.66
C LYS A 180 6.09 -8.80 -5.96
N GLU A 181 7.17 -8.49 -6.67
CA GLU A 181 7.57 -9.24 -7.87
C GLU A 181 7.87 -10.69 -7.55
N GLU A 182 8.58 -10.95 -6.46
CA GLU A 182 8.87 -12.30 -6.01
C GLU A 182 7.59 -13.08 -5.73
N GLU A 183 6.60 -12.47 -5.08
CA GLU A 183 5.29 -13.09 -4.85
C GLU A 183 4.59 -13.46 -6.17
N ILE A 184 4.66 -12.59 -7.18
CA ILE A 184 4.05 -12.84 -8.48
C ILE A 184 4.73 -14.00 -9.21
N LEU A 185 6.06 -14.07 -9.14
CA LEU A 185 6.87 -15.05 -9.88
C LEU A 185 6.97 -16.41 -9.23
N GLU A 186 6.79 -16.51 -7.91
CA GLU A 186 6.88 -17.76 -7.16
C GLU A 186 5.69 -18.71 -7.35
N VAL A 187 4.62 -18.27 -7.93
CA VAL A 187 3.36 -19.07 -8.01
C VAL A 187 3.24 -19.85 -9.31
#